data_1a958269724d8f91f36adf92d120186c
#
_entry.id   1a958269724d8f91f36adf92d120186c
#
_cell.length_a   1.000
_cell.length_b   1.000
_cell.length_c   1.000
_cell.angle_alpha   90.00
_cell.angle_beta   90.00
_cell.angle_gamma   90.00
#
_symmetry.space_group_name_H-M   'P 1'
#
loop_
_entity.id
_entity.type
_entity.pdbx_description
1 polymer ?
#
loop_
_entity_poly.entity_id
_entity_poly.type
_entity_poly.pdbx_seq_one_letter_code
_entity_poly.pdbx_strand_id
1 'polypeptide(L)'
;LKQGLIVLMNGTSSSGKTSISMELINQKKILFHHLSIDDFFYNYNDFIDNKFPDIEPTREVDNQVVGQILFDPIISVYYATIKLFSEMGLNVIVDTVIDNDKRFNDYLDVLFDHPTLFVGVLCSKEELIRREQIRGDREIGLANSQFNKVYCFNEYDLEVNTEDLDPTECAEKILSFIKSDKDYSAFKKLSKRDIRVS
;
A
#
# COMPACT_ATOMS: atom_id res chain seq x y z
N LEU A 1 15.01 -7.64 -20.01
CA LEU A 1 15.41 -7.03 -18.74
C LEU A 1 14.84 -7.86 -17.61
N LYS A 2 15.58 -8.03 -16.51
CA LYS A 2 15.07 -8.67 -15.30
C LYS A 2 14.06 -7.71 -14.67
N GLN A 3 12.89 -8.21 -14.28
CA GLN A 3 11.88 -7.39 -13.60
C GLN A 3 12.44 -6.84 -12.27
N GLY A 4 12.05 -5.62 -11.93
CA GLY A 4 12.34 -5.01 -10.63
C GLY A 4 11.48 -5.60 -9.52
N LEU A 5 12.02 -5.63 -8.31
CA LEU A 5 11.30 -6.12 -7.11
C LEU A 5 10.20 -5.13 -6.70
N ILE A 6 9.03 -5.67 -6.39
CA ILE A 6 7.92 -4.94 -5.77
C ILE A 6 7.88 -5.32 -4.29
N VAL A 7 8.08 -4.35 -3.40
CA VAL A 7 7.85 -4.50 -1.96
C VAL A 7 6.45 -3.96 -1.66
N LEU A 8 5.47 -4.87 -1.57
CA LEU A 8 4.07 -4.53 -1.30
C LEU A 8 3.83 -4.55 0.20
N MET A 9 3.75 -3.37 0.82
CA MET A 9 3.52 -3.22 2.25
C MET A 9 2.04 -3.02 2.54
N ASN A 10 1.43 -3.94 3.28
CA ASN A 10 0.05 -3.88 3.73
C ASN A 10 -0.01 -3.61 5.23
N GLY A 11 -0.82 -2.66 5.63
CA GLY A 11 -1.07 -2.30 7.02
C GLY A 11 -2.13 -1.20 7.12
N THR A 12 -2.70 -1.01 8.28
CA THR A 12 -3.73 0.03 8.53
C THR A 12 -3.15 1.44 8.35
N SER A 13 -4.02 2.44 8.29
CA SER A 13 -3.60 3.83 8.54
C SER A 13 -2.82 3.90 9.84
N SER A 14 -1.85 4.79 9.91
CA SER A 14 -0.97 5.01 11.07
C SER A 14 -0.10 3.83 11.53
N SER A 15 -0.04 2.72 10.78
CA SER A 15 0.83 1.58 11.11
C SER A 15 2.33 1.81 10.85
N GLY A 16 2.73 2.94 10.26
CA GLY A 16 4.14 3.27 10.05
C GLY A 16 4.72 2.90 8.68
N LYS A 17 3.92 2.44 7.72
CA LYS A 17 4.36 2.05 6.37
C LYS A 17 5.21 3.12 5.68
N THR A 18 4.71 4.35 5.65
CA THR A 18 5.41 5.47 4.99
C THR A 18 6.77 5.77 5.64
N SER A 19 6.86 5.67 6.97
CA SER A 19 8.13 5.85 7.68
C SER A 19 9.14 4.76 7.31
N ILE A 20 8.69 3.51 7.20
CA ILE A 20 9.54 2.38 6.74
C ILE A 20 9.94 2.58 5.28
N SER A 21 9.03 3.03 4.40
CA SER A 21 9.32 3.33 2.99
C SER A 21 10.44 4.35 2.86
N MET A 22 10.34 5.44 3.60
CA MET A 22 11.34 6.50 3.59
C MET A 22 12.69 6.02 4.13
N GLU A 23 12.68 5.18 5.16
CA GLU A 23 13.91 4.61 5.71
C GLU A 23 14.59 3.66 4.72
N LEU A 24 13.84 2.79 4.02
CA LEU A 24 14.35 1.92 2.96
C LEU A 24 15.05 2.72 1.85
N ILE A 25 14.50 3.87 1.47
CA ILE A 25 15.08 4.77 0.47
C ILE A 25 16.33 5.45 1.02
N ASN A 26 16.27 5.97 2.24
CA ASN A 26 17.35 6.74 2.86
C ASN A 26 18.60 5.89 3.10
N GLN A 27 18.46 4.60 3.39
CA GLN A 27 19.60 3.70 3.58
C GLN A 27 20.38 3.43 2.29
N LYS A 28 19.83 3.69 1.11
CA LYS A 28 20.50 3.57 -0.21
C LYS A 28 21.18 2.22 -0.47
N LYS A 29 20.79 1.16 0.26
CA LYS A 29 21.34 -0.20 0.09
C LYS A 29 20.81 -0.88 -1.17
N ILE A 30 19.58 -0.55 -1.56
CA ILE A 30 18.90 -0.91 -2.79
C ILE A 30 18.19 0.35 -3.28
N LEU A 31 18.24 0.61 -4.58
CA LEU A 31 17.49 1.74 -5.15
C LEU A 31 16.02 1.36 -5.26
N PHE A 32 15.17 2.11 -4.58
CA PHE A 32 13.72 1.98 -4.63
C PHE A 32 13.06 3.27 -5.07
N HIS A 33 11.94 3.13 -5.78
CA HIS A 33 10.95 4.19 -5.99
C HIS A 33 9.77 3.96 -5.05
N HIS A 34 9.26 5.01 -4.43
CA HIS A 34 8.07 4.94 -3.58
C HIS A 34 6.83 5.29 -4.39
N LEU A 35 5.82 4.45 -4.32
CA LEU A 35 4.52 4.65 -4.93
C LEU A 35 3.43 4.50 -3.88
N SER A 36 2.81 5.62 -3.53
CA SER A 36 1.66 5.67 -2.63
C SER A 36 0.41 6.07 -3.40
N ILE A 37 -0.70 5.41 -3.15
CA ILE A 37 -1.98 5.78 -3.75
C ILE A 37 -2.41 7.19 -3.33
N ASP A 38 -2.08 7.62 -2.11
CA ASP A 38 -2.39 8.95 -1.61
C ASP A 38 -1.72 10.04 -2.46
N ASP A 39 -0.47 9.81 -2.94
CA ASP A 39 0.24 10.76 -3.81
C ASP A 39 -0.44 10.90 -5.18
N PHE A 40 -0.98 9.81 -5.72
CA PHE A 40 -1.72 9.84 -6.98
C PHE A 40 -3.00 10.65 -6.84
N PHE A 41 -3.75 10.46 -5.76
CA PHE A 41 -4.96 11.24 -5.49
C PHE A 41 -4.64 12.71 -5.24
N TYR A 42 -3.60 13.02 -4.47
CA TYR A 42 -3.20 14.39 -4.20
C TYR A 42 -2.85 15.14 -5.49
N ASN A 43 -1.98 14.57 -6.32
CA ASN A 43 -1.59 15.18 -7.59
C ASN A 43 -2.76 15.36 -8.55
N TYR A 44 -3.71 14.43 -8.55
CA TYR A 44 -4.92 14.53 -9.38
C TYR A 44 -5.85 15.63 -8.88
N ASN A 45 -6.12 15.70 -7.59
CA ASN A 45 -6.95 16.73 -6.99
C ASN A 45 -6.34 18.12 -7.21
N ASP A 46 -5.02 18.28 -6.99
CA ASP A 46 -4.31 19.51 -7.29
C ASP A 46 -4.45 19.93 -8.77
N PHE A 47 -4.36 18.97 -9.68
CA PHE A 47 -4.60 19.21 -11.12
C PHE A 47 -6.04 19.68 -11.38
N ILE A 48 -7.04 19.03 -10.81
CA ILE A 48 -8.46 19.40 -10.99
C ILE A 48 -8.72 20.80 -10.43
N ASP A 49 -8.30 21.06 -9.19
CA ASP A 49 -8.51 22.34 -8.52
C ASP A 49 -7.85 23.51 -9.27
N ASN A 50 -6.67 23.29 -9.82
CA ASN A 50 -5.93 24.33 -10.56
C ASN A 50 -6.43 24.53 -12.00
N LYS A 51 -6.94 23.50 -12.66
CA LYS A 51 -7.37 23.57 -14.06
C LYS A 51 -8.86 23.82 -14.22
N PHE A 52 -9.64 23.43 -13.24
CA PHE A 52 -11.09 23.50 -13.27
C PHE A 52 -11.67 24.07 -11.95
N PRO A 53 -11.27 25.30 -11.54
CA PRO A 53 -11.63 25.87 -10.25
C PRO A 53 -13.15 26.05 -10.03
N ASP A 54 -13.93 26.07 -11.12
CA ASP A 54 -15.38 26.24 -11.08
C ASP A 54 -16.16 24.90 -11.00
N ILE A 55 -15.46 23.77 -11.03
CA ILE A 55 -16.08 22.48 -10.81
C ILE A 55 -16.20 22.25 -9.30
N GLU A 56 -17.20 22.86 -8.68
CA GLU A 56 -17.66 22.39 -7.38
C GLU A 56 -18.22 20.98 -7.57
N PRO A 57 -17.77 19.97 -6.77
CA PRO A 57 -18.46 18.68 -6.74
C PRO A 57 -19.89 18.97 -6.27
N THR A 58 -20.83 19.04 -7.21
CA THR A 58 -22.22 19.28 -6.88
C THR A 58 -22.68 18.19 -5.93
N ARG A 59 -23.21 18.58 -4.77
CA ARG A 59 -23.70 17.70 -3.69
C ARG A 59 -24.78 16.69 -4.12
N GLU A 60 -25.19 16.72 -5.38
CA GLU A 60 -26.24 15.87 -5.98
C GLU A 60 -25.69 14.76 -6.87
N VAL A 61 -24.36 14.67 -7.11
CA VAL A 61 -23.80 13.56 -7.90
C VAL A 61 -23.72 12.34 -6.99
N ASP A 62 -24.34 11.24 -7.42
CA ASP A 62 -24.27 9.95 -6.73
C ASP A 62 -22.80 9.60 -6.46
N ASN A 63 -22.45 9.38 -5.19
CA ASN A 63 -21.09 9.02 -4.77
C ASN A 63 -20.52 7.83 -5.56
N GLN A 64 -21.39 6.93 -6.04
CA GLN A 64 -20.99 5.80 -6.86
C GLN A 64 -20.53 6.24 -8.26
N VAL A 65 -21.21 7.22 -8.86
CA VAL A 65 -20.85 7.80 -10.17
C VAL A 65 -19.54 8.60 -10.05
N VAL A 66 -19.38 9.37 -8.97
CA VAL A 66 -18.13 10.11 -8.69
C VAL A 66 -16.97 9.12 -8.54
N GLY A 67 -17.17 8.03 -7.80
CA GLY A 67 -16.17 6.98 -7.64
C GLY A 67 -15.72 6.43 -8.99
N GLN A 68 -16.65 6.02 -9.84
CA GLN A 68 -16.35 5.41 -11.14
C GLN A 68 -15.69 6.37 -12.13
N ILE A 69 -16.10 7.62 -12.16
CA ILE A 69 -15.60 8.59 -13.15
C ILE A 69 -14.27 9.21 -12.72
N LEU A 70 -14.09 9.48 -11.44
CA LEU A 70 -12.94 10.21 -10.94
C LEU A 70 -11.88 9.30 -10.32
N PHE A 71 -12.27 8.34 -9.49
CA PHE A 71 -11.31 7.55 -8.72
C PHE A 71 -10.84 6.28 -9.42
N ASP A 72 -11.71 5.54 -10.10
CA ASP A 72 -11.31 4.28 -10.76
C ASP A 72 -10.22 4.48 -11.82
N PRO A 73 -10.23 5.55 -12.66
CA PRO A 73 -9.13 5.81 -13.59
C PRO A 73 -7.79 6.07 -12.89
N ILE A 74 -7.78 6.80 -11.77
CA ILE A 74 -6.56 7.10 -11.01
C ILE A 74 -5.99 5.81 -10.42
N ILE A 75 -6.84 4.98 -9.84
CA ILE A 75 -6.46 3.67 -9.28
C ILE A 75 -5.87 2.78 -10.39
N SER A 76 -6.48 2.78 -11.57
CA SER A 76 -5.98 2.02 -12.73
C SER A 76 -4.60 2.50 -13.19
N VAL A 77 -4.38 3.82 -13.24
CA VAL A 77 -3.07 4.42 -13.56
C VAL A 77 -2.04 4.06 -12.50
N TYR A 78 -2.42 4.10 -11.22
CA TYR A 78 -1.55 3.69 -10.13
C TYR A 78 -1.06 2.25 -10.27
N TYR A 79 -1.96 1.30 -10.47
CA TYR A 79 -1.59 -0.10 -10.68
C TYR A 79 -0.73 -0.30 -11.93
N ALA A 80 -1.09 0.34 -13.05
CA ALA A 80 -0.30 0.30 -14.27
C ALA A 80 1.12 0.86 -14.07
N THR A 81 1.26 1.89 -13.25
CA THR A 81 2.57 2.49 -12.92
C THR A 81 3.44 1.52 -12.13
N ILE A 82 2.90 0.83 -11.12
CA ILE A 82 3.64 -0.19 -10.36
C ILE A 82 4.18 -1.27 -11.29
N LYS A 83 3.31 -1.79 -12.15
CA LYS A 83 3.66 -2.81 -13.14
C LYS A 83 4.76 -2.33 -14.08
N LEU A 84 4.59 -1.14 -14.67
CA LEU A 84 5.54 -0.56 -15.61
C LEU A 84 6.93 -0.40 -14.99
N PHE A 85 7.02 0.09 -13.76
CA PHE A 85 8.30 0.24 -13.06
C PHE A 85 9.00 -1.12 -12.92
N SER A 86 8.29 -2.14 -12.48
CA SER A 86 8.85 -3.50 -12.37
C SER A 86 9.29 -4.03 -13.74
N GLU A 87 8.50 -3.88 -14.81
CA GLU A 87 8.87 -4.29 -16.17
C GLU A 87 10.12 -3.56 -16.71
N MET A 88 10.33 -2.32 -16.29
CA MET A 88 11.55 -1.55 -16.61
C MET A 88 12.77 -1.98 -15.76
N GLY A 89 12.63 -2.92 -14.85
CA GLY A 89 13.70 -3.35 -13.95
C GLY A 89 13.91 -2.44 -12.73
N LEU A 90 12.97 -1.53 -12.46
CA LEU A 90 13.03 -0.62 -11.32
C LEU A 90 12.36 -1.23 -10.09
N ASN A 91 13.04 -1.20 -8.95
CA ASN A 91 12.43 -1.68 -7.70
C ASN A 91 11.50 -0.62 -7.15
N VAL A 92 10.35 -1.07 -6.64
CA VAL A 92 9.33 -0.17 -6.08
C VAL A 92 8.90 -0.61 -4.68
N ILE A 93 8.62 0.36 -3.84
CA ILE A 93 7.90 0.18 -2.58
C ILE A 93 6.48 0.68 -2.80
N VAL A 94 5.52 -0.19 -2.56
CA VAL A 94 4.09 0.11 -2.65
C VAL A 94 3.52 0.18 -1.24
N ASP A 95 3.19 1.40 -0.82
CA ASP A 95 2.55 1.67 0.47
C ASP A 95 1.03 1.62 0.29
N THR A 96 0.39 0.61 0.87
CA THR A 96 -1.04 0.36 0.63
C THR A 96 -1.81 -0.09 1.87
N VAL A 97 -3.13 0.02 1.76
CA VAL A 97 -4.10 -0.52 2.71
C VAL A 97 -5.04 -1.44 1.92
N ILE A 98 -4.84 -2.74 2.04
CA ILE A 98 -5.69 -3.74 1.40
C ILE A 98 -6.73 -4.17 2.42
N ASP A 99 -7.93 -3.60 2.35
CA ASP A 99 -9.00 -3.74 3.33
C ASP A 99 -10.23 -4.50 2.80
N ASN A 100 -10.16 -5.00 1.56
CA ASN A 100 -11.22 -5.78 0.94
C ASN A 100 -10.69 -6.65 -0.21
N ASP A 101 -11.48 -7.67 -0.57
CA ASP A 101 -11.12 -8.66 -1.61
C ASP A 101 -10.98 -8.04 -2.99
N LYS A 102 -11.80 -7.04 -3.34
CA LYS A 102 -11.71 -6.37 -4.64
C LYS A 102 -10.32 -5.76 -4.80
N ARG A 103 -9.87 -4.97 -3.82
CA ARG A 103 -8.55 -4.33 -3.87
C ARG A 103 -7.42 -5.34 -3.91
N PHE A 104 -7.55 -6.44 -3.16
CA PHE A 104 -6.57 -7.52 -3.21
C PHE A 104 -6.50 -8.16 -4.60
N ASN A 105 -7.66 -8.47 -5.21
CA ASN A 105 -7.73 -9.05 -6.55
C ASN A 105 -7.21 -8.09 -7.61
N ASP A 106 -7.49 -6.79 -7.51
CA ASP A 106 -6.93 -5.78 -8.42
C ASP A 106 -5.38 -5.79 -8.39
N TYR A 107 -4.76 -5.94 -7.21
CA TYR A 107 -3.30 -6.13 -7.11
C TYR A 107 -2.84 -7.46 -7.70
N LEU A 108 -3.58 -8.55 -7.45
CA LEU A 108 -3.25 -9.85 -8.01
C LEU A 108 -3.25 -9.83 -9.53
N ASP A 109 -4.28 -9.29 -10.15
CA ASP A 109 -4.43 -9.22 -11.61
C ASP A 109 -3.26 -8.50 -12.27
N VAL A 110 -2.72 -7.48 -11.58
CA VAL A 110 -1.62 -6.67 -12.12
C VAL A 110 -0.25 -7.27 -11.81
N LEU A 111 -0.05 -7.84 -10.61
CA LEU A 111 1.27 -8.18 -10.07
C LEU A 111 1.57 -9.67 -10.01
N PHE A 112 0.65 -10.55 -10.42
CA PHE A 112 0.79 -12.00 -10.28
C PHE A 112 2.10 -12.56 -10.83
N ASP A 113 2.53 -12.08 -12.00
CA ASP A 113 3.75 -12.52 -12.68
C ASP A 113 5.00 -11.68 -12.34
N HIS A 114 4.89 -10.80 -11.34
CA HIS A 114 5.99 -9.93 -10.92
C HIS A 114 6.62 -10.43 -9.61
N PRO A 115 7.93 -10.18 -9.40
CA PRO A 115 8.59 -10.51 -8.14
C PRO A 115 8.05 -9.60 -7.03
N THR A 116 7.08 -10.10 -6.25
CA THR A 116 6.37 -9.32 -5.22
C THR A 116 6.66 -9.89 -3.83
N LEU A 117 7.37 -9.12 -3.01
CA LEU A 117 7.56 -9.36 -1.58
C LEU A 117 6.36 -8.75 -0.84
N PHE A 118 5.51 -9.59 -0.26
CA PHE A 118 4.33 -9.15 0.49
C PHE A 118 4.66 -9.00 1.97
N VAL A 119 4.66 -7.76 2.46
CA VAL A 119 5.04 -7.40 3.82
C VAL A 119 3.84 -6.94 4.62
N GLY A 120 3.57 -7.61 5.75
CA GLY A 120 2.61 -7.16 6.76
C GLY A 120 3.26 -6.16 7.72
N VAL A 121 2.72 -4.95 7.78
CA VAL A 121 3.15 -3.92 8.75
C VAL A 121 2.16 -3.87 9.88
N LEU A 122 2.50 -4.55 10.98
CA LEU A 122 1.65 -4.77 12.12
C LEU A 122 1.84 -3.68 13.19
N CYS A 123 0.78 -3.42 13.94
CA CYS A 123 0.78 -2.56 15.11
C CYS A 123 -0.46 -2.90 15.95
N SER A 124 -0.39 -2.78 17.27
CA SER A 124 -1.57 -3.00 18.11
C SER A 124 -2.65 -1.95 17.87
N LYS A 125 -3.88 -2.32 18.13
CA LYS A 125 -5.03 -1.44 17.97
C LYS A 125 -4.94 -0.21 18.86
N GLU A 126 -4.47 -0.39 20.08
CA GLU A 126 -4.28 0.66 21.06
C GLU A 126 -3.25 1.69 20.59
N GLU A 127 -2.13 1.23 20.09
CA GLU A 127 -1.07 2.08 19.59
C GLU A 127 -1.49 2.82 18.30
N LEU A 128 -2.23 2.17 17.41
CA LEU A 128 -2.79 2.79 16.21
C LEU A 128 -3.71 3.97 16.56
N ILE A 129 -4.61 3.79 17.54
CA ILE A 129 -5.51 4.86 18.02
C ILE A 129 -4.69 6.01 18.60
N ARG A 130 -3.67 5.72 19.41
CA ARG A 130 -2.78 6.72 19.99
C ARG A 130 -2.06 7.53 18.90
N ARG A 131 -1.51 6.85 17.89
CA ARG A 131 -0.80 7.51 16.76
C ARG A 131 -1.75 8.36 15.93
N GLU A 132 -2.95 7.90 15.68
CA GLU A 132 -3.98 8.61 14.93
C GLU A 132 -4.36 9.93 15.61
N GLN A 133 -4.54 9.91 16.95
CA GLN A 133 -4.82 11.09 17.75
C GLN A 133 -3.67 12.12 17.74
N ILE A 134 -2.42 11.66 17.82
CA ILE A 134 -1.24 12.55 17.81
C ILE A 134 -1.05 13.18 16.42
N ARG A 135 -1.30 12.42 15.38
CA ARG A 135 -1.09 12.85 14.00
C ARG A 135 -2.05 13.97 13.59
N GLY A 136 -3.33 13.87 13.92
CA GLY A 136 -4.33 14.92 13.74
C GLY A 136 -4.72 15.29 12.30
N ASP A 137 -4.11 14.67 11.29
CA ASP A 137 -4.35 14.89 9.86
C ASP A 137 -5.23 13.80 9.20
N ARG A 138 -5.75 12.89 10.01
CA ARG A 138 -6.61 11.78 9.57
C ARG A 138 -7.89 11.75 10.38
N GLU A 139 -8.94 11.15 9.80
CA GLU A 139 -10.19 10.91 10.49
C GLU A 139 -9.96 9.95 11.66
N ILE A 140 -10.35 10.39 12.87
CA ILE A 140 -10.23 9.57 14.09
C ILE A 140 -11.13 8.34 13.96
N GLY A 141 -10.55 7.15 14.19
CA GLY A 141 -11.23 5.87 14.09
C GLY A 141 -11.01 5.14 12.76
N LEU A 142 -10.32 5.75 11.80
CA LEU A 142 -10.01 5.12 10.53
C LEU A 142 -9.20 3.83 10.71
N ALA A 143 -8.10 3.87 11.47
CA ALA A 143 -7.28 2.71 11.73
C ALA A 143 -8.08 1.58 12.42
N ASN A 144 -8.95 1.95 13.36
CA ASN A 144 -9.82 1.01 14.04
C ASN A 144 -10.81 0.32 13.08
N SER A 145 -11.41 1.06 12.14
CA SER A 145 -12.34 0.51 11.14
C SER A 145 -11.65 -0.42 10.14
N GLN A 146 -10.37 -0.20 9.89
CA GLN A 146 -9.54 -0.99 8.99
C GLN A 146 -8.93 -2.25 9.63
N PHE A 147 -8.74 -2.25 10.94
CA PHE A 147 -7.91 -3.22 11.67
C PHE A 147 -8.21 -4.68 11.30
N ASN A 148 -9.44 -5.12 11.49
CA ASN A 148 -9.83 -6.51 11.22
C ASN A 148 -9.82 -6.85 9.72
N LYS A 149 -10.08 -5.87 8.85
CA LYS A 149 -10.13 -6.06 7.41
C LYS A 149 -8.74 -6.18 6.80
N VAL A 150 -7.81 -5.35 7.24
CA VAL A 150 -6.44 -5.29 6.70
C VAL A 150 -5.63 -6.51 7.11
N TYR A 151 -5.82 -6.99 8.34
CA TYR A 151 -5.05 -8.12 8.87
C TYR A 151 -5.75 -9.49 8.71
N CYS A 152 -6.83 -9.57 7.92
CA CYS A 152 -7.53 -10.84 7.68
C CYS A 152 -6.75 -11.82 6.79
N PHE A 153 -5.77 -11.36 6.01
CA PHE A 153 -5.02 -12.20 5.08
C PHE A 153 -4.15 -13.25 5.75
N ASN A 154 -3.67 -13.01 6.96
CA ASN A 154 -2.92 -13.95 7.83
C ASN A 154 -1.75 -14.67 7.15
N GLU A 155 -1.25 -14.18 6.02
CA GLU A 155 -0.13 -14.77 5.29
C GLU A 155 0.65 -13.67 4.57
N TYR A 156 1.84 -13.41 5.08
CA TYR A 156 2.82 -12.50 4.51
C TYR A 156 4.14 -13.25 4.29
N ASP A 157 4.99 -12.80 3.38
CA ASP A 157 6.36 -13.31 3.26
C ASP A 157 7.19 -12.85 4.47
N LEU A 158 6.90 -11.65 4.97
CA LEU A 158 7.55 -11.05 6.14
C LEU A 158 6.54 -10.19 6.91
N GLU A 159 6.62 -10.26 8.24
CA GLU A 159 5.91 -9.36 9.13
C GLU A 159 6.89 -8.49 9.93
N VAL A 160 6.56 -7.20 10.03
CA VAL A 160 7.27 -6.25 10.89
C VAL A 160 6.27 -5.59 11.83
N ASN A 161 6.58 -5.55 13.13
CA ASN A 161 5.75 -4.92 14.13
C ASN A 161 6.35 -3.58 14.52
N THR A 162 5.65 -2.49 14.20
CA THR A 162 6.12 -1.13 14.43
C THR A 162 5.89 -0.62 15.85
N GLU A 163 5.27 -1.42 16.70
CA GLU A 163 5.21 -1.15 18.13
C GLU A 163 6.50 -1.55 18.83
N ASP A 164 7.11 -2.65 18.37
CA ASP A 164 8.32 -3.22 18.95
C ASP A 164 9.60 -2.71 18.28
N LEU A 165 9.50 -2.30 17.01
CA LEU A 165 10.64 -1.94 16.17
C LEU A 165 10.50 -0.50 15.64
N ASP A 166 11.59 0.22 15.63
CA ASP A 166 11.63 1.51 14.95
C ASP A 166 11.67 1.35 13.41
N PRO A 167 11.46 2.43 12.64
CA PRO A 167 11.47 2.36 11.17
C PRO A 167 12.80 1.83 10.59
N THR A 168 13.93 2.10 11.23
CA THR A 168 15.26 1.64 10.79
C THR A 168 15.37 0.14 10.96
N GLU A 169 14.98 -0.39 12.10
CA GLU A 169 14.98 -1.83 12.40
C GLU A 169 14.01 -2.59 11.47
N CYS A 170 12.83 -2.03 11.21
CA CYS A 170 11.88 -2.59 10.24
C CYS A 170 12.49 -2.64 8.83
N ALA A 171 13.11 -1.55 8.37
CA ALA A 171 13.77 -1.49 7.07
C ALA A 171 14.94 -2.49 6.97
N GLU A 172 15.73 -2.64 8.02
CA GLU A 172 16.83 -3.62 8.07
C GLU A 172 16.33 -5.07 7.98
N LYS A 173 15.21 -5.38 8.64
CA LYS A 173 14.56 -6.70 8.51
C LYS A 173 14.13 -6.97 7.07
N ILE A 174 13.49 -5.99 6.41
CA ILE A 174 13.06 -6.12 5.02
C ILE A 174 14.27 -6.32 4.10
N LEU A 175 15.32 -5.50 4.23
CA LEU A 175 16.52 -5.60 3.42
C LEU A 175 17.27 -6.93 3.65
N SER A 176 17.29 -7.42 4.89
CA SER A 176 17.88 -8.72 5.23
C SER A 176 17.08 -9.86 4.60
N PHE A 177 15.76 -9.76 4.59
CA PHE A 177 14.90 -10.74 3.94
C PHE A 177 15.12 -10.75 2.41
N ILE A 178 15.20 -9.59 1.77
CA ILE A 178 15.48 -9.48 0.33
C ILE A 178 16.85 -10.16 -0.03
N LYS A 179 17.83 -10.04 0.84
CA LYS A 179 19.17 -10.62 0.62
C LYS A 179 19.26 -12.11 0.94
N SER A 180 18.25 -12.70 1.56
CA SER A 180 18.28 -14.09 2.05
C SER A 180 17.96 -15.15 1.00
N ASP A 181 17.77 -14.77 -0.26
CA ASP A 181 17.37 -15.63 -1.39
C ASP A 181 16.09 -16.48 -1.11
N LYS A 182 15.25 -16.06 -0.19
CA LYS A 182 13.96 -16.69 0.06
C LYS A 182 12.98 -16.37 -1.05
N ASP A 183 12.15 -17.35 -1.39
CA ASP A 183 11.08 -17.17 -2.36
C ASP A 183 9.97 -16.25 -1.81
N TYR A 184 9.50 -15.32 -2.63
CA TYR A 184 8.30 -14.52 -2.36
C TYR A 184 7.07 -15.29 -2.84
N SER A 185 6.34 -15.86 -1.93
CA SER A 185 5.26 -16.80 -2.27
C SER A 185 3.90 -16.49 -1.61
N ALA A 186 3.88 -15.67 -0.56
CA ALA A 186 2.66 -15.39 0.19
C ALA A 186 1.57 -14.79 -0.70
N PHE A 187 1.89 -13.79 -1.49
CA PHE A 187 0.97 -13.14 -2.40
C PHE A 187 0.34 -14.11 -3.42
N LYS A 188 1.16 -15.00 -4.00
CA LYS A 188 0.67 -16.04 -4.94
C LYS A 188 -0.12 -17.15 -4.26
N LYS A 189 0.19 -17.49 -3.01
CA LYS A 189 -0.55 -18.51 -2.27
C LYS A 189 -1.95 -18.02 -1.91
N LEU A 190 -2.08 -16.76 -1.54
CA LEU A 190 -3.38 -16.15 -1.24
C LEU A 190 -4.31 -16.16 -2.45
N SER A 191 -3.80 -16.05 -3.68
CA SER A 191 -4.59 -16.11 -4.90
C SER A 191 -5.28 -17.47 -5.12
N LYS A 192 -4.72 -18.55 -4.55
CA LYS A 192 -5.25 -19.92 -4.67
C LYS A 192 -6.28 -20.26 -3.59
N ARG A 193 -6.45 -19.40 -2.60
CA ARG A 193 -7.48 -19.54 -1.59
C ARG A 193 -8.73 -18.86 -2.13
N ASP A 194 -9.85 -19.62 -2.23
CA ASP A 194 -11.18 -19.00 -2.27
C ASP A 194 -11.32 -18.19 -0.98
N ILE A 195 -10.94 -16.92 -1.01
CA ILE A 195 -11.12 -16.01 0.12
C ILE A 195 -12.63 -15.74 0.20
N ARG A 196 -13.36 -16.69 0.77
CA ARG A 196 -14.73 -16.49 1.17
C ARG A 196 -14.70 -15.73 2.49
N VAL A 197 -14.64 -14.40 2.39
CA VAL A 197 -14.98 -13.58 3.54
C VAL A 197 -16.51 -13.55 3.60
N SER A 198 -17.03 -14.27 4.57
CA SER A 198 -18.43 -14.24 4.99
C SER A 198 -18.76 -12.92 5.68
#